data_64c40e8a51bd45e8107afe33cf3705ff
#
_entry.id   64c40e8a51bd45e8107afe33cf3705ff
#
_cell.length_a   1.000
_cell.length_b   1.000
_cell.length_c   1.000
_cell.angle_alpha   90.00
_cell.angle_beta   90.00
_cell.angle_gamma   90.00
#
_symmetry.space_group_name_H-M   'P 1'
#
loop_
_entity.id
_entity.type
_entity.pdbx_description
1 polymer ?
#
loop_
_entity_poly.entity_id
_entity_poly.type
_entity_poly.pdbx_seq_one_letter_code
_entity_poly.pdbx_strand_id
1 'polypeptide(L)'
;MQPLTSLQEPFHPYDFLAKIGEGRTITKYRKGQNVFSQGGIADSVFYIQKGKVKVTVVSEHGKEAVVAILGKDEFCGEGCLAGQPKRIASATTLTECEIMRIDKDAIVRTLRDEPEFSQMFLAHLLARTIRVEEDLVDQLFNSSEKRLARALLLLANFGKEGRPEPIITKVSQETLAEMIGTTRSRVSFFMNKFRKLGFISYNGTIEVHSSLLSVVLNDRPEIKEKNGK
;
A
#
# COMPACT_ATOMS: atom_id res chain seq x y z
N MET A 1 -24.94 6.53 33.32
CA MET A 1 -23.73 6.43 32.53
C MET A 1 -23.71 5.03 31.94
N GLN A 2 -24.24 4.87 30.71
CA GLN A 2 -24.27 3.57 30.02
C GLN A 2 -22.92 3.39 29.32
N PRO A 3 -22.32 2.19 29.29
CA PRO A 3 -21.07 1.95 28.59
C PRO A 3 -21.33 1.94 27.08
N LEU A 4 -20.62 2.80 26.37
CA LEU A 4 -20.46 2.79 24.91
C LEU A 4 -19.62 1.58 24.51
N THR A 5 -20.24 0.43 24.36
CA THR A 5 -19.63 -0.75 23.76
C THR A 5 -20.66 -1.44 22.87
N SER A 6 -21.04 -0.79 21.79
CA SER A 6 -21.47 -1.53 20.61
C SER A 6 -20.20 -1.80 19.79
N LEU A 7 -19.72 -3.04 19.85
CA LEU A 7 -18.83 -3.59 18.83
C LEU A 7 -19.61 -3.51 17.51
N GLN A 8 -19.43 -2.38 16.79
CA GLN A 8 -19.90 -2.29 15.42
C GLN A 8 -19.20 -3.39 14.65
N GLU A 9 -19.99 -4.27 14.03
CA GLU A 9 -19.46 -5.26 13.10
C GLU A 9 -18.54 -4.55 12.10
N PRO A 10 -17.44 -5.20 11.67
CA PRO A 10 -16.53 -4.59 10.72
C PRO A 10 -17.31 -4.24 9.47
N PHE A 11 -17.46 -2.95 9.22
CA PHE A 11 -18.18 -2.40 8.10
C PHE A 11 -17.48 -2.81 6.79
N HIS A 12 -18.21 -3.51 5.92
CA HIS A 12 -17.68 -3.94 4.63
C HIS A 12 -18.17 -3.01 3.51
N PRO A 13 -17.28 -2.22 2.87
CA PRO A 13 -17.61 -1.36 1.74
C PRO A 13 -18.39 -2.10 0.64
N TYR A 14 -18.09 -3.38 0.46
CA TYR A 14 -18.70 -4.25 -0.52
C TYR A 14 -20.23 -4.27 -0.43
N ASP A 15 -20.82 -4.29 0.76
CA ASP A 15 -22.27 -4.43 0.94
C ASP A 15 -23.04 -3.23 0.39
N PHE A 16 -22.46 -2.03 0.48
CA PHE A 16 -23.01 -0.81 -0.13
C PHE A 16 -22.75 -0.76 -1.63
N LEU A 17 -21.52 -1.08 -2.04
CA LEU A 17 -21.14 -1.09 -3.45
C LEU A 17 -21.88 -2.19 -4.24
N ALA A 18 -22.25 -3.28 -3.57
CA ALA A 18 -23.06 -4.33 -4.18
C ALA A 18 -24.48 -3.89 -4.54
N LYS A 19 -25.02 -2.88 -3.84
CA LYS A 19 -26.34 -2.29 -4.10
C LYS A 19 -26.36 -1.35 -5.31
N ILE A 20 -25.19 -0.86 -5.76
CA ILE A 20 -25.07 -0.04 -6.97
C ILE A 20 -25.50 -0.92 -8.17
N GLY A 21 -26.60 -0.60 -8.80
CA GLY A 21 -27.12 -1.31 -9.98
C GLY A 21 -26.30 -0.97 -11.22
N GLU A 22 -26.69 0.10 -11.91
CA GLU A 22 -26.00 0.61 -13.10
C GLU A 22 -24.78 1.44 -12.72
N GLY A 23 -23.71 1.41 -13.56
CA GLY A 23 -22.48 2.17 -13.38
C GLY A 23 -21.42 1.47 -12.57
N ARG A 24 -21.50 0.13 -12.40
CA ARG A 24 -20.41 -0.69 -11.85
C ARG A 24 -20.06 -1.87 -12.76
N THR A 25 -18.80 -2.25 -12.76
CA THR A 25 -18.30 -3.44 -13.48
C THR A 25 -17.22 -4.12 -12.65
N ILE A 26 -17.32 -5.44 -12.47
CA ILE A 26 -16.29 -6.23 -11.79
C ILE A 26 -15.42 -6.89 -12.85
N THR A 27 -14.11 -6.69 -12.77
CA THR A 27 -13.14 -7.24 -13.72
C THR A 27 -12.08 -8.03 -12.98
N LYS A 28 -11.73 -9.20 -13.51
CA LYS A 28 -10.61 -10.02 -13.05
C LYS A 28 -9.36 -9.66 -13.84
N TYR A 29 -8.29 -9.38 -13.12
CA TYR A 29 -7.00 -9.03 -13.69
C TYR A 29 -5.96 -10.08 -13.33
N ARG A 30 -5.11 -10.42 -14.29
CA ARG A 30 -3.89 -11.20 -14.04
C ARG A 30 -2.82 -10.27 -13.44
N LYS A 31 -1.80 -10.86 -12.80
CA LYS A 31 -0.62 -10.13 -12.35
C LYS A 31 0.02 -9.33 -13.49
N GLY A 32 0.39 -8.07 -13.22
CA GLY A 32 1.07 -7.17 -14.15
C GLY A 32 0.15 -6.46 -15.13
N GLN A 33 -1.18 -6.64 -15.04
CA GLN A 33 -2.11 -5.91 -15.89
C GLN A 33 -2.36 -4.50 -15.38
N ASN A 34 -2.50 -3.58 -16.32
CA ASN A 34 -2.82 -2.19 -16.04
C ASN A 34 -4.33 -2.03 -15.80
N VAL A 35 -4.71 -1.38 -14.71
CA VAL A 35 -6.09 -1.03 -14.36
C VAL A 35 -6.45 0.33 -14.96
N PHE A 36 -5.57 1.30 -14.84
CA PHE A 36 -5.63 2.61 -15.49
C PHE A 36 -4.23 3.24 -15.59
N SER A 37 -4.06 4.18 -16.52
CA SER A 37 -2.77 4.85 -16.79
C SER A 37 -2.82 6.32 -16.41
N GLN A 38 -1.69 6.85 -15.94
CA GLN A 38 -1.45 8.28 -15.75
C GLN A 38 -1.76 9.04 -17.07
N GLY A 39 -2.44 10.18 -16.95
CA GLY A 39 -2.89 10.99 -18.08
C GLY A 39 -4.20 10.51 -18.74
N GLY A 40 -4.67 9.30 -18.43
CA GLY A 40 -5.97 8.79 -18.88
C GLY A 40 -7.15 9.56 -18.28
N ILE A 41 -8.36 9.34 -18.82
CA ILE A 41 -9.59 9.97 -18.32
C ILE A 41 -9.90 9.49 -16.90
N ALA A 42 -10.22 10.43 -16.00
CA ALA A 42 -10.59 10.14 -14.62
C ALA A 42 -12.12 10.22 -14.45
N ASP A 43 -12.81 9.14 -14.85
CA ASP A 43 -14.27 9.01 -14.90
C ASP A 43 -14.83 7.98 -13.91
N SER A 44 -13.98 7.34 -13.13
CA SER A 44 -14.37 6.21 -12.28
C SER A 44 -13.44 6.06 -11.08
N VAL A 45 -13.96 5.39 -10.04
CA VAL A 45 -13.23 4.93 -8.85
C VAL A 45 -13.13 3.41 -8.93
N PHE A 46 -12.05 2.85 -8.40
CA PHE A 46 -11.81 1.41 -8.35
C PHE A 46 -11.75 0.93 -6.92
N TYR A 47 -12.49 -0.14 -6.61
CA TYR A 47 -12.48 -0.82 -5.33
C TYR A 47 -11.85 -2.20 -5.49
N ILE A 48 -10.83 -2.50 -4.68
CA ILE A 48 -10.09 -3.75 -4.74
C ILE A 48 -10.77 -4.79 -3.84
N GLN A 49 -11.47 -5.75 -4.46
CA GLN A 49 -12.13 -6.84 -3.73
C GLN A 49 -11.15 -7.95 -3.34
N LYS A 50 -10.12 -8.17 -4.19
CA LYS A 50 -9.09 -9.19 -4.00
C LYS A 50 -7.80 -8.78 -4.67
N GLY A 51 -6.67 -9.15 -4.05
CA GLY A 51 -5.34 -8.97 -4.61
C GLY A 51 -4.65 -7.70 -4.14
N LYS A 52 -3.58 -7.32 -4.85
CA LYS A 52 -2.77 -6.13 -4.56
C LYS A 52 -2.50 -5.35 -5.84
N VAL A 53 -2.56 -4.03 -5.74
CA VAL A 53 -2.36 -3.07 -6.83
C VAL A 53 -1.25 -2.11 -6.46
N LYS A 54 -0.30 -1.91 -7.37
CA LYS A 54 0.76 -0.90 -7.29
C LYS A 54 0.26 0.39 -7.94
N VAL A 55 0.34 1.50 -7.26
CA VAL A 55 0.08 2.84 -7.80
C VAL A 55 1.39 3.55 -8.02
N THR A 56 1.64 4.02 -9.25
CA THR A 56 2.90 4.64 -9.65
C THR A 56 2.67 5.97 -10.34
N VAL A 57 3.65 6.87 -10.19
CA VAL A 57 3.72 8.14 -10.90
C VAL A 57 5.00 8.16 -11.71
N VAL A 58 4.90 8.60 -12.95
CA VAL A 58 6.06 8.82 -13.83
C VAL A 58 6.30 10.32 -13.94
N SER A 59 7.53 10.75 -13.64
CA SER A 59 7.95 12.15 -13.80
C SER A 59 8.13 12.51 -15.27
N GLU A 60 8.21 13.81 -15.58
CA GLU A 60 8.50 14.33 -16.93
C GLU A 60 9.81 13.76 -17.52
N HIS A 61 10.76 13.38 -16.66
CA HIS A 61 12.03 12.78 -17.06
C HIS A 61 11.98 11.24 -17.11
N GLY A 62 10.79 10.64 -17.08
CA GLY A 62 10.61 9.19 -17.21
C GLY A 62 10.98 8.37 -15.95
N LYS A 63 11.24 9.01 -14.80
CA LYS A 63 11.47 8.29 -13.54
C LYS A 63 10.15 7.83 -12.95
N GLU A 64 10.05 6.54 -12.66
CA GLU A 64 8.89 5.97 -11.97
C GLU A 64 9.10 5.96 -10.45
N ALA A 65 8.04 6.28 -9.71
CA ALA A 65 8.00 6.16 -8.26
C ALA A 65 6.71 5.43 -7.85
N VAL A 66 6.82 4.51 -6.89
CA VAL A 66 5.67 3.87 -6.26
C VAL A 66 5.15 4.81 -5.18
N VAL A 67 3.90 5.23 -5.32
CA VAL A 67 3.24 6.13 -4.35
C VAL A 67 2.31 5.38 -3.40
N ALA A 68 1.85 4.16 -3.78
CA ALA A 68 1.10 3.30 -2.88
C ALA A 68 1.11 1.83 -3.35
N ILE A 69 0.99 0.89 -2.42
CA ILE A 69 0.56 -0.48 -2.66
C ILE A 69 -0.75 -0.67 -1.92
N LEU A 70 -1.80 -0.92 -2.67
CA LEU A 70 -3.16 -1.05 -2.18
C LEU A 70 -3.56 -2.52 -2.16
N GLY A 71 -4.32 -2.91 -1.13
CA GLY A 71 -4.82 -4.27 -0.93
C GLY A 71 -6.33 -4.37 -1.00
N LYS A 72 -6.84 -5.50 -0.49
CA LYS A 72 -8.27 -5.72 -0.35
C LYS A 72 -8.92 -4.61 0.48
N ASP A 73 -10.15 -4.25 0.13
CA ASP A 73 -10.99 -3.23 0.75
C ASP A 73 -10.47 -1.78 0.61
N GLU A 74 -9.48 -1.56 -0.26
CA GLU A 74 -8.96 -0.23 -0.57
C GLU A 74 -9.48 0.31 -1.91
N PHE A 75 -9.51 1.66 -2.01
CA PHE A 75 -9.95 2.38 -3.20
C PHE A 75 -8.76 3.01 -3.92
N CYS A 76 -8.88 3.18 -5.25
CA CYS A 76 -7.96 3.99 -6.05
C CYS A 76 -8.70 4.71 -7.19
N GLY A 77 -8.08 5.79 -7.66
CA GLY A 77 -8.62 6.61 -8.75
C GLY A 77 -9.67 7.63 -8.29
N GLU A 78 -9.81 7.85 -7.00
CA GLU A 78 -10.78 8.76 -6.35
C GLU A 78 -10.56 10.24 -6.69
N GLY A 79 -9.43 10.63 -7.29
CA GLY A 79 -9.15 12.01 -7.73
C GLY A 79 -10.23 12.59 -8.67
N CYS A 80 -10.96 11.74 -9.39
CA CYS A 80 -12.10 12.18 -10.19
C CYS A 80 -13.20 12.86 -9.36
N LEU A 81 -13.36 12.47 -8.10
CA LEU A 81 -14.35 13.06 -7.18
C LEU A 81 -13.95 14.47 -6.74
N ALA A 82 -12.63 14.76 -6.72
CA ALA A 82 -12.08 16.09 -6.46
C ALA A 82 -12.01 16.96 -7.73
N GLY A 83 -12.65 16.55 -8.83
CA GLY A 83 -12.69 17.32 -10.07
C GLY A 83 -11.46 17.11 -10.99
N GLN A 84 -10.57 16.17 -10.70
CA GLN A 84 -9.44 15.86 -11.57
C GLN A 84 -9.96 15.23 -12.88
N PRO A 85 -9.70 15.84 -14.06
CA PRO A 85 -10.17 15.32 -15.35
C PRO A 85 -9.31 14.17 -15.86
N LYS A 86 -8.06 14.07 -15.38
CA LYS A 86 -7.09 13.06 -15.78
C LYS A 86 -6.51 12.34 -14.58
N ARG A 87 -6.13 11.07 -14.79
CA ARG A 87 -5.43 10.26 -13.79
C ARG A 87 -4.05 10.86 -13.49
N ILE A 88 -3.76 11.12 -12.23
CA ILE A 88 -2.46 11.64 -11.78
C ILE A 88 -1.42 10.51 -11.62
N ALA A 89 -1.85 9.25 -11.64
CA ALA A 89 -1.02 8.07 -11.43
C ALA A 89 -1.49 6.92 -12.32
N SER A 90 -0.68 5.87 -12.43
CA SER A 90 -1.05 4.58 -13.03
C SER A 90 -1.30 3.55 -11.92
N ALA A 91 -2.20 2.59 -12.17
CA ALA A 91 -2.47 1.47 -11.27
C ALA A 91 -2.23 0.16 -12.01
N THR A 92 -1.35 -0.70 -11.46
CA THR A 92 -0.97 -1.99 -12.04
C THR A 92 -1.07 -3.10 -11.00
N THR A 93 -1.61 -4.24 -11.36
CA THR A 93 -1.80 -5.38 -10.46
C THR A 93 -0.48 -6.06 -10.11
N LEU A 94 -0.23 -6.31 -8.83
CA LEU A 94 0.92 -7.07 -8.33
C LEU A 94 0.65 -8.57 -8.16
N THR A 95 -0.63 -8.91 -8.03
CA THR A 95 -1.14 -10.29 -7.92
C THR A 95 -2.31 -10.46 -8.87
N GLU A 96 -2.93 -11.64 -8.90
CA GLU A 96 -4.28 -11.77 -9.44
C GLU A 96 -5.23 -10.91 -8.60
N CYS A 97 -6.05 -10.11 -9.27
CA CYS A 97 -6.96 -9.16 -8.64
C CYS A 97 -8.39 -9.33 -9.14
N GLU A 98 -9.33 -9.03 -8.27
CA GLU A 98 -10.72 -8.78 -8.61
C GLU A 98 -11.05 -7.35 -8.19
N ILE A 99 -11.40 -6.52 -9.17
CA ILE A 99 -11.53 -5.06 -8.98
C ILE A 99 -12.88 -4.62 -9.53
N MET A 100 -13.62 -3.89 -8.70
CA MET A 100 -14.85 -3.23 -9.10
C MET A 100 -14.54 -1.82 -9.58
N ARG A 101 -14.81 -1.54 -10.86
CA ARG A 101 -14.85 -0.19 -11.42
C ARG A 101 -16.23 0.40 -11.16
N ILE A 102 -16.28 1.63 -10.65
CA ILE A 102 -17.52 2.34 -10.34
C ILE A 102 -17.45 3.70 -11.04
N ASP A 103 -18.44 3.97 -11.88
CA ASP A 103 -18.52 5.25 -12.57
C ASP A 103 -18.65 6.42 -11.59
N LYS A 104 -18.06 7.55 -11.93
CA LYS A 104 -18.05 8.75 -11.08
C LYS A 104 -19.45 9.13 -10.60
N ASP A 105 -20.43 9.14 -11.51
CA ASP A 105 -21.79 9.53 -11.16
C ASP A 105 -22.47 8.51 -10.24
N ALA A 106 -22.15 7.22 -10.40
CA ALA A 106 -22.69 6.17 -9.54
C ALA A 106 -22.17 6.31 -8.10
N ILE A 107 -20.86 6.50 -7.91
CA ILE A 107 -20.30 6.65 -6.57
C ILE A 107 -20.74 7.97 -5.92
N VAL A 108 -20.89 9.06 -6.69
CA VAL A 108 -21.42 10.34 -6.17
C VAL A 108 -22.86 10.18 -5.69
N ARG A 109 -23.72 9.45 -6.42
CA ARG A 109 -25.06 9.11 -5.95
C ARG A 109 -25.01 8.32 -4.66
N THR A 110 -24.20 7.25 -4.60
CA THR A 110 -24.08 6.41 -3.41
C THR A 110 -23.59 7.22 -2.20
N LEU A 111 -22.59 8.10 -2.38
CA LEU A 111 -22.12 8.98 -1.30
C LEU A 111 -23.21 9.94 -0.79
N ARG A 112 -24.12 10.38 -1.65
CA ARG A 112 -25.22 11.25 -1.26
C ARG A 112 -26.36 10.50 -0.58
N ASP A 113 -26.69 9.32 -1.09
CA ASP A 113 -27.91 8.60 -0.72
C ASP A 113 -27.67 7.61 0.44
N GLU A 114 -26.41 7.24 0.76
CA GLU A 114 -26.01 6.32 1.81
C GLU A 114 -25.04 6.99 2.81
N PRO A 115 -25.56 7.60 3.89
CA PRO A 115 -24.72 8.34 4.86
C PRO A 115 -23.63 7.50 5.53
N GLU A 116 -23.92 6.24 5.84
CA GLU A 116 -22.96 5.30 6.44
C GLU A 116 -21.77 5.03 5.50
N PHE A 117 -22.07 4.85 4.20
CA PHE A 117 -21.01 4.71 3.18
C PHE A 117 -20.16 5.97 3.10
N SER A 118 -20.78 7.16 3.14
CA SER A 118 -20.08 8.44 3.11
C SER A 118 -19.12 8.61 4.29
N GLN A 119 -19.57 8.28 5.50
CA GLN A 119 -18.73 8.34 6.70
C GLN A 119 -17.53 7.40 6.57
N MET A 120 -17.76 6.17 6.13
CA MET A 120 -16.70 5.19 5.94
C MET A 120 -15.72 5.62 4.85
N PHE A 121 -16.21 6.09 3.71
CA PHE A 121 -15.36 6.55 2.60
C PHE A 121 -14.51 7.75 3.02
N LEU A 122 -15.09 8.70 3.77
CA LEU A 122 -14.34 9.82 4.34
C LEU A 122 -13.27 9.33 5.32
N ALA A 123 -13.62 8.42 6.23
CA ALA A 123 -12.65 7.85 7.18
C ALA A 123 -11.50 7.14 6.45
N HIS A 124 -11.79 6.39 5.37
CA HIS A 124 -10.79 5.75 4.51
C HIS A 124 -9.84 6.78 3.87
N LEU A 125 -10.39 7.86 3.30
CA LEU A 125 -9.58 8.93 2.70
C LEU A 125 -8.68 9.63 3.74
N LEU A 126 -9.23 9.94 4.92
CA LEU A 126 -8.46 10.55 6.02
C LEU A 126 -7.34 9.62 6.51
N ALA A 127 -7.63 8.34 6.72
CA ALA A 127 -6.62 7.36 7.11
C ALA A 127 -5.50 7.24 6.04
N ARG A 128 -5.86 7.35 4.75
CA ARG A 128 -4.88 7.38 3.67
C ARG A 128 -4.05 8.66 3.68
N THR A 129 -4.67 9.82 3.94
CA THR A 129 -3.95 11.10 4.06
C THR A 129 -2.94 11.03 5.20
N ILE A 130 -3.32 10.54 6.37
CA ILE A 130 -2.41 10.34 7.52
C ILE A 130 -1.21 9.47 7.12
N ARG A 131 -1.44 8.34 6.44
CA ARG A 131 -0.34 7.47 5.95
C ARG A 131 0.61 8.20 5.00
N VAL A 132 0.06 9.00 4.07
CA VAL A 132 0.88 9.79 3.14
C VAL A 132 1.71 10.84 3.87
N GLU A 133 1.15 11.50 4.89
CA GLU A 133 1.86 12.45 5.74
C GLU A 133 2.98 11.78 6.54
N GLU A 134 2.71 10.59 7.11
CA GLU A 134 3.73 9.78 7.79
C GLU A 134 4.86 9.37 6.85
N ASP A 135 4.54 8.94 5.62
CA ASP A 135 5.53 8.59 4.60
C ASP A 135 6.35 9.80 4.15
N LEU A 136 5.74 10.98 4.08
CA LEU A 136 6.44 12.23 3.77
C LEU A 136 7.43 12.59 4.90
N VAL A 137 7.00 12.52 6.16
CA VAL A 137 7.86 12.72 7.33
C VAL A 137 9.02 11.73 7.31
N ASP A 138 8.73 10.45 7.01
CA ASP A 138 9.75 9.40 6.87
C ASP A 138 10.77 9.73 5.77
N GLN A 139 10.30 10.25 4.64
CA GLN A 139 11.15 10.67 3.53
C GLN A 139 12.05 11.86 3.87
N LEU A 140 11.53 12.82 4.63
CA LEU A 140 12.25 14.04 4.98
C LEU A 140 13.33 13.80 6.05
N PHE A 141 13.06 12.93 7.03
CA PHE A 141 13.89 12.81 8.23
C PHE A 141 14.64 11.48 8.36
N ASN A 142 14.22 10.42 7.65
CA ASN A 142 14.84 9.10 7.78
C ASN A 142 15.78 8.74 6.65
N SER A 143 16.86 8.00 6.99
CA SER A 143 17.79 7.47 6.00
C SER A 143 17.13 6.42 5.10
N SER A 144 17.68 6.22 3.89
CA SER A 144 17.18 5.19 2.97
C SER A 144 17.21 3.78 3.57
N GLU A 145 18.11 3.53 4.54
CA GLU A 145 18.18 2.27 5.27
C GLU A 145 16.97 2.08 6.18
N LYS A 146 16.60 3.09 6.97
CA LYS A 146 15.42 3.07 7.83
C LYS A 146 14.15 2.95 7.01
N ARG A 147 14.03 3.71 5.91
CA ARG A 147 12.87 3.61 5.00
C ARG A 147 12.72 2.21 4.40
N LEU A 148 13.84 1.55 4.03
CA LEU A 148 13.80 0.17 3.55
C LEU A 148 13.34 -0.80 4.65
N ALA A 149 13.89 -0.66 5.86
CA ALA A 149 13.49 -1.50 7.00
C ALA A 149 11.99 -1.36 7.30
N ARG A 150 11.46 -0.14 7.32
CA ARG A 150 10.03 0.14 7.51
C ARG A 150 9.17 -0.48 6.41
N ALA A 151 9.56 -0.30 5.14
CA ALA A 151 8.84 -0.89 4.00
C ALA A 151 8.78 -2.42 4.08
N LEU A 152 9.88 -3.07 4.45
CA LEU A 152 9.93 -4.53 4.61
C LEU A 152 9.02 -5.00 5.75
N LEU A 153 9.03 -4.32 6.90
CA LEU A 153 8.14 -4.62 8.03
C LEU A 153 6.67 -4.47 7.66
N LEU A 154 6.30 -3.40 6.95
CA LEU A 154 4.93 -3.18 6.47
C LEU A 154 4.48 -4.28 5.50
N LEU A 155 5.34 -4.67 4.56
CA LEU A 155 5.06 -5.74 3.60
C LEU A 155 4.91 -7.12 4.27
N ALA A 156 5.58 -7.33 5.41
CA ALA A 156 5.47 -8.52 6.25
C ALA A 156 4.42 -8.40 7.37
N ASN A 157 3.54 -7.38 7.32
CA ASN A 157 2.56 -7.08 8.37
C ASN A 157 3.19 -6.98 9.79
N PHE A 158 4.35 -6.33 9.89
CA PHE A 158 5.15 -6.14 11.11
C PHE A 158 5.67 -7.42 11.78
N GLY A 159 5.46 -8.59 11.16
CA GLY A 159 5.84 -9.87 11.76
C GLY A 159 5.03 -10.21 13.03
N LYS A 160 4.99 -11.49 13.38
CA LYS A 160 4.55 -11.91 14.72
C LYS A 160 5.77 -12.08 15.61
N GLU A 161 5.66 -11.69 16.90
CA GLU A 161 6.76 -11.83 17.84
C GLU A 161 7.36 -13.26 17.81
N GLY A 162 8.67 -13.30 17.59
CA GLY A 162 9.45 -14.54 17.64
C GLY A 162 9.43 -15.43 16.40
N ARG A 163 8.75 -15.06 15.31
CA ARG A 163 8.77 -15.81 14.05
C ARG A 163 9.04 -14.90 12.85
N PRO A 164 9.90 -15.31 11.91
CA PRO A 164 10.05 -14.59 10.64
C PRO A 164 8.75 -14.69 9.84
N GLU A 165 8.28 -13.56 9.33
CA GLU A 165 7.09 -13.53 8.48
C GLU A 165 7.50 -13.33 7.02
N PRO A 166 6.97 -14.15 6.10
CA PRO A 166 7.23 -13.99 4.69
C PRO A 166 6.56 -12.72 4.16
N ILE A 167 7.24 -12.02 3.26
CA ILE A 167 6.59 -10.95 2.50
C ILE A 167 5.54 -11.61 1.59
N ILE A 168 4.28 -11.25 1.79
CA ILE A 168 3.11 -11.84 1.12
C ILE A 168 3.17 -11.65 -0.41
N THR A 169 3.90 -10.65 -0.89
CA THR A 169 4.04 -10.34 -2.32
C THR A 169 5.51 -10.40 -2.72
N LYS A 170 5.84 -11.13 -3.80
CA LYS A 170 7.19 -11.07 -4.40
C LYS A 170 7.43 -9.66 -4.97
N VAL A 171 8.16 -8.83 -4.21
CA VAL A 171 8.53 -7.47 -4.59
C VAL A 171 9.98 -7.49 -5.07
N SER A 172 10.25 -6.86 -6.22
CA SER A 172 11.61 -6.75 -6.75
C SER A 172 12.41 -5.69 -6.00
N GLN A 173 13.74 -5.75 -6.09
CA GLN A 173 14.58 -4.69 -5.51
C GLN A 173 14.41 -3.35 -6.22
N GLU A 174 14.01 -3.35 -7.49
CA GLU A 174 13.62 -2.18 -8.25
C GLU A 174 12.38 -1.53 -7.63
N THR A 175 11.33 -2.33 -7.41
CA THR A 175 10.10 -1.85 -6.77
C THR A 175 10.37 -1.30 -5.36
N LEU A 176 11.22 -1.97 -4.57
CA LEU A 176 11.63 -1.46 -3.26
C LEU A 176 12.38 -0.13 -3.37
N ALA A 177 13.24 0.03 -4.37
CA ALA A 177 13.98 1.28 -4.60
C ALA A 177 13.04 2.42 -4.98
N GLU A 178 12.06 2.15 -5.84
CA GLU A 178 10.99 3.10 -6.22
C GLU A 178 10.11 3.50 -5.01
N MET A 179 9.76 2.52 -4.16
CA MET A 179 8.96 2.77 -2.95
C MET A 179 9.65 3.70 -1.95
N ILE A 180 10.97 3.52 -1.76
CA ILE A 180 11.72 4.29 -0.74
C ILE A 180 12.49 5.47 -1.32
N GLY A 181 12.33 5.78 -2.60
CA GLY A 181 12.98 6.91 -3.27
C GLY A 181 14.50 6.80 -3.27
N THR A 182 15.05 5.64 -3.68
CA THR A 182 16.51 5.39 -3.76
C THR A 182 16.86 4.57 -5.00
N THR A 183 18.13 4.14 -5.12
CA THR A 183 18.60 3.30 -6.22
C THR A 183 18.55 1.81 -5.86
N ARG A 184 18.38 0.94 -6.86
CA ARG A 184 18.46 -0.52 -6.70
C ARG A 184 19.76 -0.96 -6.02
N SER A 185 20.90 -0.34 -6.38
CA SER A 185 22.21 -0.66 -5.79
C SER A 185 22.23 -0.42 -4.29
N ARG A 186 21.62 0.68 -3.80
CA ARG A 186 21.49 0.96 -2.37
C ARG A 186 20.57 -0.03 -1.67
N VAL A 187 19.44 -0.38 -2.30
CA VAL A 187 18.56 -1.43 -1.78
C VAL A 187 19.33 -2.75 -1.65
N SER A 188 20.05 -3.18 -2.71
CA SER A 188 20.85 -4.40 -2.69
C SER A 188 21.89 -4.39 -1.55
N PHE A 189 22.56 -3.26 -1.34
CA PHE A 189 23.51 -3.09 -0.24
C PHE A 189 22.83 -3.27 1.13
N PHE A 190 21.71 -2.60 1.39
CA PHE A 190 20.99 -2.71 2.67
C PHE A 190 20.38 -4.10 2.87
N MET A 191 19.82 -4.72 1.84
CA MET A 191 19.30 -6.09 1.90
C MET A 191 20.39 -7.09 2.31
N ASN A 192 21.60 -6.95 1.74
CA ASN A 192 22.74 -7.78 2.13
C ASN A 192 23.17 -7.52 3.58
N LYS A 193 23.15 -6.24 4.02
CA LYS A 193 23.44 -5.88 5.41
C LYS A 193 22.41 -6.51 6.36
N PHE A 194 21.12 -6.36 6.08
CA PHE A 194 20.05 -6.94 6.89
C PHE A 194 20.12 -8.45 6.98
N ARG A 195 20.47 -9.11 5.87
CA ARG A 195 20.68 -10.56 5.85
C ARG A 195 21.85 -10.98 6.73
N LYS A 196 23.00 -10.30 6.65
CA LYS A 196 24.19 -10.58 7.47
C LYS A 196 23.89 -10.39 8.98
N LEU A 197 23.03 -9.42 9.32
CA LEU A 197 22.60 -9.15 10.69
C LEU A 197 21.48 -10.08 11.17
N GLY A 198 20.97 -10.95 10.32
CA GLY A 198 19.87 -11.88 10.65
C GLY A 198 18.49 -11.22 10.75
N PHE A 199 18.34 -9.99 10.25
CA PHE A 199 17.06 -9.29 10.23
C PHE A 199 16.12 -9.78 9.13
N ILE A 200 16.69 -10.34 8.06
CA ILE A 200 15.95 -11.00 6.98
C ILE A 200 16.61 -12.30 6.59
N SER A 201 15.81 -13.22 6.06
CA SER A 201 16.26 -14.48 5.46
C SER A 201 15.61 -14.70 4.09
N TYR A 202 16.15 -15.66 3.33
CA TYR A 202 15.62 -16.06 2.03
C TYR A 202 15.36 -17.56 2.06
N ASN A 203 14.08 -17.91 2.04
CA ASN A 203 13.61 -19.29 1.93
C ASN A 203 12.57 -19.37 0.80
N GLY A 204 13.04 -19.17 -0.45
CA GLY A 204 12.16 -19.02 -1.61
C GLY A 204 11.43 -17.67 -1.70
N THR A 205 11.19 -17.03 -0.56
CA THR A 205 10.65 -15.67 -0.39
C THR A 205 11.52 -14.90 0.60
N ILE A 206 11.36 -13.57 0.63
CA ILE A 206 12.00 -12.76 1.69
C ILE A 206 11.18 -12.99 2.97
N GLU A 207 11.86 -13.44 4.03
CA GLU A 207 11.31 -13.52 5.37
C GLU A 207 11.89 -12.39 6.21
N VAL A 208 11.04 -11.70 6.96
CA VAL A 208 11.40 -10.53 7.78
C VAL A 208 11.23 -10.88 9.24
N HIS A 209 12.30 -10.68 10.02
CA HIS A 209 12.28 -10.86 11.47
C HIS A 209 11.82 -9.57 12.15
N SER A 210 11.05 -9.68 13.23
CA SER A 210 10.59 -8.53 14.03
C SER A 210 11.75 -7.69 14.58
N SER A 211 12.93 -8.29 14.76
CA SER A 211 14.16 -7.59 15.18
C SER A 211 14.59 -6.49 14.20
N LEU A 212 14.12 -6.51 12.93
CA LEU A 212 14.36 -5.43 11.97
C LEU A 212 13.76 -4.10 12.47
N LEU A 213 12.78 -4.12 13.38
CA LEU A 213 12.23 -2.94 14.01
C LEU A 213 13.30 -2.10 14.74
N SER A 214 14.35 -2.73 15.25
CA SER A 214 15.47 -2.04 15.88
C SER A 214 16.18 -1.05 14.95
N VAL A 215 16.21 -1.32 13.64
CA VAL A 215 16.79 -0.41 12.63
C VAL A 215 15.94 0.86 12.49
N VAL A 216 14.62 0.73 12.65
CA VAL A 216 13.69 1.85 12.53
C VAL A 216 13.73 2.73 13.78
N LEU A 217 13.81 2.10 14.97
CA LEU A 217 13.72 2.80 16.25
C LEU A 217 15.02 3.47 16.68
N ASN A 218 16.18 2.95 16.26
CA ASN A 218 17.48 3.43 16.72
C ASN A 218 18.23 4.20 15.62
N ASP A 219 18.82 5.36 15.96
CA ASP A 219 19.68 6.12 15.03
C ASP A 219 21.02 5.44 14.74
N ARG A 220 21.42 4.52 15.61
CA ARG A 220 22.58 3.62 15.43
C ARG A 220 22.14 2.22 15.84
N PRO A 221 21.99 1.25 14.93
CA PRO A 221 21.80 -0.14 15.32
C PRO A 221 23.08 -0.60 16.04
N GLU A 222 22.98 -0.90 17.33
CA GLU A 222 24.07 -1.54 18.07
C GLU A 222 24.31 -2.92 17.44
N ILE A 223 25.47 -3.07 16.82
CA ILE A 223 25.98 -4.37 16.36
C ILE A 223 26.35 -5.12 17.64
N LYS A 224 25.48 -6.00 18.12
CA LYS A 224 25.91 -7.04 19.06
C LYS A 224 26.84 -7.96 18.27
N GLU A 225 28.14 -7.70 18.35
CA GLU A 225 29.14 -8.68 17.99
C GLU A 225 28.86 -9.96 18.78
N LYS A 226 28.49 -11.03 18.09
CA LYS A 226 28.54 -12.37 18.69
C LYS A 226 30.02 -12.65 18.95
N ASN A 227 30.46 -12.37 20.18
CA ASN A 227 31.74 -12.88 20.69
C ASN A 227 31.69 -14.41 20.55
N GLY A 228 32.50 -14.92 19.63
CA GLY A 228 32.74 -16.33 19.51
C GLY A 228 33.41 -16.88 20.78
N LYS A 229 32.87 -17.97 21.23
CA LYS A 229 33.61 -19.02 21.92
C LYS A 229 33.29 -20.33 21.23
#